data_752cb0135efc3eb684aec6a05f9f4ac7
#
_entry.id   752cb0135efc3eb684aec6a05f9f4ac7
#
_cell.length_a   1.000
_cell.length_b   1.000
_cell.length_c   1.000
_cell.angle_alpha   90.00
_cell.angle_beta   90.00
_cell.angle_gamma   90.00
#
_symmetry.space_group_name_H-M   'P 1'
#
loop_
_entity.id
_entity.type
_entity.pdbx_description
1 polymer ?
#
loop_
_entity_poly.entity_id
_entity_poly.type
_entity_poly.pdbx_seq_one_letter_code
_entity_poly.pdbx_strand_id
1 'polypeptide(L)'
;EICVCDWSSDVCSSDLVMTMFNALGVPDDQEIEHKMLSKAIRRAQEKIEHNNFGIRKNLLEYDQVNNDQREIIYAERLRVLNGENMRNVIIKMITDTVDNTVDMCISDEQAPQEWDMNELSSLLLQNIPLRMVLTDEQLSKMNKGKLKQMLKEAAVKLYEMKEAEFPDAETMREIERIFLLRTIDRKWMDHIDDMDQLRQGIGLQAYGQKDPLVEYKMAGFEMFDVMTASIQEETIRLLFHVRPKQKVEREEVAKVVGTNKEASSKTVKNTEKKVYPNDPCPCGSGKKYKQCCGRNL
;
A
#
# COMPACT_ATOMS: atom_id res chain seq x y z
N GLU A 1 13.24 19.87 -0.99
CA GLU A 1 14.05 21.09 -1.31
C GLU A 1 14.15 21.91 -0.04
N ILE A 2 15.25 21.72 0.69
CA ILE A 2 15.62 22.59 1.81
C ILE A 2 15.99 23.92 1.16
N CYS A 3 15.13 24.90 1.33
CA CYS A 3 15.36 26.24 0.81
C CYS A 3 16.68 26.79 1.34
N VAL A 4 17.62 27.01 0.46
CA VAL A 4 18.94 27.62 0.72
C VAL A 4 18.81 29.08 1.22
N CYS A 5 17.56 29.58 1.35
CA CYS A 5 17.27 30.93 1.76
C CYS A 5 17.45 31.24 3.26
N ASP A 6 17.54 30.22 4.14
CA ASP A 6 17.74 30.49 5.56
C ASP A 6 19.19 30.80 5.96
N TRP A 7 20.13 30.54 5.07
CA TRP A 7 21.53 30.96 5.25
C TRP A 7 21.75 32.46 5.06
N SER A 8 20.84 33.15 4.38
CA SER A 8 21.00 34.58 4.05
C SER A 8 20.57 35.49 5.19
N SER A 9 19.70 35.08 6.11
CA SER A 9 19.26 35.93 7.22
C SER A 9 20.30 36.09 8.33
N ASP A 10 21.15 35.07 8.54
CA ASP A 10 22.25 35.16 9.50
C ASP A 10 23.48 35.89 8.91
N VAL A 11 23.59 35.95 7.58
CA VAL A 11 24.58 36.78 6.87
C VAL A 11 24.25 38.28 6.97
N CYS A 12 22.95 38.62 7.13
CA CYS A 12 22.56 40.05 7.33
C CYS A 12 23.11 40.62 8.65
N SER A 13 23.40 39.83 9.67
CA SER A 13 24.11 40.33 10.86
C SER A 13 25.58 40.65 10.57
N SER A 14 26.19 39.97 9.59
CA SER A 14 27.54 40.28 9.12
C SER A 14 27.60 41.60 8.32
N ASP A 15 26.53 41.95 7.59
CA ASP A 15 26.44 43.20 6.85
C ASP A 15 26.45 44.44 7.79
N LEU A 16 25.80 44.34 8.94
CA LEU A 16 25.86 45.37 9.97
C LEU A 16 27.26 45.49 10.56
N VAL A 17 27.94 44.40 10.77
CA VAL A 17 29.33 44.35 11.25
C VAL A 17 30.27 44.89 10.19
N MET A 18 30.10 44.49 8.91
CA MET A 18 30.88 45.02 7.79
C MET A 18 30.64 46.52 7.56
N THR A 19 29.39 46.98 7.66
CA THR A 19 29.06 48.42 7.57
C THR A 19 29.72 49.21 8.70
N MET A 20 29.78 48.66 9.90
CA MET A 20 30.44 49.29 11.04
C MET A 20 31.97 49.32 10.86
N PHE A 21 32.59 48.30 10.32
CA PHE A 21 34.03 48.29 10.00
C PHE A 21 34.38 49.23 8.87
N ASN A 22 33.56 49.31 7.84
CA ASN A 22 33.71 50.29 6.76
C ASN A 22 33.57 51.72 7.28
N ALA A 23 32.67 51.98 8.22
CA ALA A 23 32.53 53.27 8.87
C ALA A 23 33.72 53.64 9.79
N LEU A 24 34.41 52.65 10.32
CA LEU A 24 35.63 52.80 11.12
C LEU A 24 36.90 52.87 10.25
N GLY A 25 36.79 52.77 8.92
CA GLY A 25 37.89 52.89 7.98
C GLY A 25 38.91 51.72 8.04
N VAL A 26 38.49 50.57 8.44
CA VAL A 26 39.32 49.37 8.47
C VAL A 26 39.43 48.81 7.05
N PRO A 27 40.64 48.64 6.46
CA PRO A 27 40.81 48.06 5.13
C PRO A 27 40.32 46.59 5.08
N ASP A 28 39.72 46.17 3.95
CA ASP A 28 39.16 44.83 3.77
C ASP A 28 40.19 43.70 3.87
N ASP A 29 41.47 44.00 3.68
CA ASP A 29 42.57 43.01 3.73
C ASP A 29 43.24 42.88 5.12
N GLN A 30 42.76 43.60 6.14
CA GLN A 30 43.38 43.55 7.44
C GLN A 30 42.77 42.49 8.34
N GLU A 31 43.56 41.51 8.78
CA GLU A 31 43.16 40.52 9.79
C GLU A 31 42.79 41.21 11.12
N ILE A 32 41.53 41.06 11.51
CA ILE A 32 41.02 41.65 12.75
C ILE A 32 41.09 40.62 13.85
N GLU A 33 42.17 40.56 14.58
CA GLU A 33 42.33 39.74 15.77
C GLU A 33 41.78 40.44 17.02
N HIS A 34 40.48 40.35 17.25
CA HIS A 34 39.91 40.86 18.51
C HIS A 34 39.15 39.76 19.26
N LYS A 35 39.54 39.52 20.54
CA LYS A 35 38.95 38.48 21.38
C LYS A 35 37.43 38.58 21.52
N MET A 36 36.86 39.80 21.51
CA MET A 36 35.40 39.97 21.56
C MET A 36 34.71 39.50 20.25
N LEU A 37 35.31 39.77 19.09
CA LEU A 37 34.78 39.32 17.80
C LEU A 37 34.82 37.80 17.69
N SER A 38 35.95 37.17 18.01
CA SER A 38 36.08 35.72 18.02
C SER A 38 35.09 35.07 18.98
N LYS A 39 34.81 35.69 20.14
CA LYS A 39 33.82 35.19 21.10
C LYS A 39 32.38 35.38 20.56
N ALA A 40 32.08 36.44 19.86
CA ALA A 40 30.77 36.68 19.26
C ALA A 40 30.51 35.70 18.13
N ILE A 41 31.47 35.47 17.24
CA ILE A 41 31.38 34.48 16.15
C ILE A 41 31.17 33.09 16.72
N ARG A 42 31.95 32.66 17.73
CA ARG A 42 31.78 31.37 18.37
C ARG A 42 30.38 31.18 18.98
N ARG A 43 29.86 32.18 19.67
CA ARG A 43 28.49 32.15 20.21
C ARG A 43 27.43 32.06 19.12
N ALA A 44 27.60 32.77 18.00
CA ALA A 44 26.71 32.66 16.86
C ALA A 44 26.73 31.23 16.26
N GLN A 45 27.92 30.68 16.06
CA GLN A 45 28.10 29.31 15.59
C GLN A 45 27.46 28.28 16.53
N GLU A 46 27.72 28.40 17.83
CA GLU A 46 27.12 27.51 18.85
C GLU A 46 25.58 27.61 18.84
N LYS A 47 25.02 28.80 18.66
CA LYS A 47 23.57 29.00 18.55
C LYS A 47 22.98 28.35 17.31
N ILE A 48 23.61 28.51 16.15
CA ILE A 48 23.19 27.88 14.88
C ILE A 48 23.29 26.35 14.99
N GLU A 49 24.41 25.86 15.54
CA GLU A 49 24.60 24.42 15.73
C GLU A 49 23.56 23.81 16.68
N HIS A 50 23.26 24.50 17.79
CA HIS A 50 22.22 24.07 18.72
C HIS A 50 20.82 24.04 18.06
N ASN A 51 20.50 25.04 17.27
CA ASN A 51 19.23 25.11 16.55
C ASN A 51 19.12 23.96 15.52
N ASN A 52 20.16 23.77 14.72
CA ASN A 52 20.22 22.67 13.74
C ASN A 52 20.21 21.29 14.41
N PHE A 53 20.83 21.15 15.56
CA PHE A 53 20.76 19.93 16.37
C PHE A 53 19.31 19.63 16.81
N GLY A 54 18.61 20.67 17.32
CA GLY A 54 17.21 20.54 17.72
C GLY A 54 16.30 20.07 16.58
N ILE A 55 16.46 20.66 15.40
CA ILE A 55 15.70 20.28 14.19
C ILE A 55 15.99 18.83 13.81
N ARG A 56 17.26 18.42 13.75
CA ARG A 56 17.63 17.04 13.42
C ARG A 56 17.15 16.06 14.47
N LYS A 57 17.22 16.39 15.74
CA LYS A 57 16.72 15.55 16.83
C LYS A 57 15.22 15.30 16.68
N ASN A 58 14.44 16.37 16.48
CA ASN A 58 13.00 16.22 16.25
C ASN A 58 12.69 15.35 15.05
N LEU A 59 13.39 15.52 13.92
CA LEU A 59 13.21 14.69 12.73
C LEU A 59 13.43 13.22 13.05
N LEU A 60 14.50 12.87 13.76
CA LEU A 60 14.78 11.49 14.14
C LEU A 60 13.73 10.92 15.09
N GLU A 61 13.18 11.72 15.99
CA GLU A 61 12.14 11.27 16.93
C GLU A 61 10.80 10.94 16.20
N TYR A 62 10.46 11.68 15.13
CA TYR A 62 9.34 11.33 14.25
C TYR A 62 9.63 10.07 13.44
N ASP A 63 10.83 9.97 12.85
CA ASP A 63 11.20 8.84 12.01
C ASP A 63 11.31 7.53 12.81
N GLN A 64 11.66 7.63 14.12
CA GLN A 64 11.74 6.47 14.99
C GLN A 64 10.40 5.71 15.09
N VAL A 65 9.27 6.42 15.13
CA VAL A 65 7.94 5.80 15.19
C VAL A 65 7.69 4.92 13.96
N ASN A 66 7.95 5.48 12.78
CA ASN A 66 7.80 4.74 11.52
C ASN A 66 8.78 3.56 11.43
N ASN A 67 9.98 3.71 11.99
CA ASN A 67 10.98 2.66 11.98
C ASN A 67 10.59 1.48 12.87
N ASP A 68 10.10 1.75 14.08
CA ASP A 68 9.63 0.72 15.02
C ASP A 68 8.47 -0.09 14.39
N GLN A 69 7.50 0.58 13.76
CA GLN A 69 6.40 -0.07 13.05
C GLN A 69 6.88 -0.89 11.85
N ARG A 70 7.87 -0.38 11.10
CA ARG A 70 8.48 -1.08 9.98
C ARG A 70 9.15 -2.37 10.42
N GLU A 71 9.88 -2.36 11.52
CA GLU A 71 10.54 -3.56 12.05
C GLU A 71 9.52 -4.66 12.35
N ILE A 72 8.38 -4.31 12.95
CA ILE A 72 7.30 -5.28 13.24
C ILE A 72 6.74 -5.88 11.94
N ILE A 73 6.35 -5.04 10.99
CA ILE A 73 5.76 -5.51 9.73
C ILE A 73 6.76 -6.33 8.90
N TYR A 74 8.01 -5.92 8.85
CA TYR A 74 9.04 -6.65 8.09
C TYR A 74 9.40 -7.98 8.75
N ALA A 75 9.36 -8.08 10.07
CA ALA A 75 9.53 -9.34 10.77
C ALA A 75 8.40 -10.32 10.43
N GLU A 76 7.14 -9.87 10.47
CA GLU A 76 5.98 -10.69 10.08
C GLU A 76 6.06 -11.11 8.61
N ARG A 77 6.38 -10.17 7.72
CA ARG A 77 6.57 -10.47 6.30
C ARG A 77 7.66 -11.50 6.05
N LEU A 78 8.77 -11.41 6.76
CA LEU A 78 9.89 -12.33 6.65
C LEU A 78 9.51 -13.75 7.10
N ARG A 79 8.71 -13.89 8.16
CA ARG A 79 8.19 -15.20 8.63
C ARG A 79 7.35 -15.87 7.54
N VAL A 80 6.49 -15.11 6.89
CA VAL A 80 5.66 -15.62 5.78
C VAL A 80 6.52 -16.02 4.58
N LEU A 81 7.55 -15.23 4.22
CA LEU A 81 8.47 -15.52 3.12
C LEU A 81 9.33 -16.76 3.37
N ASN A 82 9.76 -16.98 4.61
CA ASN A 82 10.55 -18.16 4.99
C ASN A 82 9.74 -19.47 4.95
N GLY A 83 8.46 -19.41 4.61
CA GLY A 83 7.65 -20.60 4.44
C GLY A 83 7.17 -21.23 5.75
N GLU A 84 7.14 -20.46 6.86
CA GLU A 84 6.50 -20.94 8.08
C GLU A 84 5.05 -21.35 7.80
N ASN A 85 4.61 -22.40 8.49
CA ASN A 85 3.22 -22.85 8.37
C ASN A 85 2.28 -21.81 9.00
N MET A 86 1.57 -21.06 8.15
CA MET A 86 0.69 -19.99 8.58
C MET A 86 -0.67 -20.46 9.10
N ARG A 87 -1.01 -21.76 9.02
CA ARG A 87 -2.31 -22.29 9.45
C ARG A 87 -2.71 -21.83 10.86
N ASN A 88 -1.81 -21.95 11.82
CA ASN A 88 -2.10 -21.54 13.19
C ASN A 88 -2.27 -20.01 13.33
N VAL A 89 -1.54 -19.24 12.53
CA VAL A 89 -1.68 -17.78 12.48
C VAL A 89 -3.04 -17.41 11.90
N ILE A 90 -3.45 -18.06 10.80
CA ILE A 90 -4.77 -17.85 10.19
C ILE A 90 -5.90 -18.24 11.15
N ILE A 91 -5.80 -19.38 11.83
CA ILE A 91 -6.79 -19.78 12.82
C ILE A 91 -6.88 -18.76 13.96
N LYS A 92 -5.75 -18.24 14.41
CA LYS A 92 -5.73 -17.17 15.41
C LYS A 92 -6.41 -15.90 14.88
N MET A 93 -6.09 -15.48 13.68
CA MET A 93 -6.74 -14.31 13.05
C MET A 93 -8.27 -14.51 12.98
N ILE A 94 -8.74 -15.71 12.59
CA ILE A 94 -10.17 -16.04 12.54
C ILE A 94 -10.80 -15.91 13.93
N THR A 95 -10.16 -16.46 14.95
CA THR A 95 -10.67 -16.42 16.33
C THR A 95 -10.68 -15.02 16.90
N ASP A 96 -9.65 -14.24 16.63
CA ASP A 96 -9.54 -12.84 17.07
C ASP A 96 -10.60 -11.96 16.36
N THR A 97 -10.83 -12.17 15.07
CA THR A 97 -11.89 -11.46 14.32
C THR A 97 -13.27 -11.76 14.88
N VAL A 98 -13.54 -13.02 15.23
CA VAL A 98 -14.82 -13.39 15.87
C VAL A 98 -14.96 -12.71 17.24
N ASP A 99 -13.90 -12.73 18.05
CA ASP A 99 -13.91 -12.07 19.37
C ASP A 99 -14.20 -10.58 19.26
N ASN A 100 -13.47 -9.90 18.38
CA ASN A 100 -13.62 -8.46 18.17
C ASN A 100 -15.03 -8.12 17.66
N THR A 101 -15.55 -8.88 16.70
CA THR A 101 -16.91 -8.64 16.19
C THR A 101 -17.98 -8.83 17.26
N VAL A 102 -17.85 -9.85 18.10
CA VAL A 102 -18.79 -10.06 19.23
C VAL A 102 -18.64 -8.95 20.27
N ASP A 103 -17.41 -8.51 20.58
CA ASP A 103 -17.18 -7.43 21.54
C ASP A 103 -17.72 -6.07 21.06
N MET A 104 -17.71 -5.83 19.75
CA MET A 104 -18.30 -4.63 19.16
C MET A 104 -19.82 -4.61 19.23
N CYS A 105 -20.48 -5.77 19.04
CA CYS A 105 -21.94 -5.86 19.00
C CYS A 105 -22.58 -6.07 20.38
N ILE A 106 -21.87 -6.71 21.30
CA ILE A 106 -22.43 -7.17 22.57
C ILE A 106 -21.61 -6.62 23.72
N SER A 107 -22.22 -5.74 24.51
CA SER A 107 -21.63 -5.27 25.76
C SER A 107 -21.72 -6.35 26.86
N ASP A 108 -20.77 -6.35 27.78
CA ASP A 108 -20.72 -7.33 28.88
C ASP A 108 -21.89 -7.18 29.88
N GLU A 109 -22.53 -6.01 29.89
CA GLU A 109 -23.66 -5.69 30.79
C GLU A 109 -25.03 -6.03 30.20
N GLN A 110 -25.12 -6.37 28.91
CA GLN A 110 -26.36 -6.64 28.20
C GLN A 110 -26.88 -8.06 28.49
N ALA A 111 -28.19 -8.16 28.74
CA ALA A 111 -28.86 -9.45 28.84
C ALA A 111 -28.93 -10.15 27.48
N PRO A 112 -28.84 -11.51 27.42
CA PRO A 112 -28.82 -12.24 26.14
C PRO A 112 -30.04 -11.98 25.23
N GLN A 113 -31.18 -11.54 25.81
CA GLN A 113 -32.39 -11.22 25.07
C GLN A 113 -32.35 -9.84 24.36
N GLU A 114 -31.39 -8.98 24.75
CA GLU A 114 -31.16 -7.65 24.19
C GLU A 114 -30.10 -7.62 23.10
N TRP A 115 -29.48 -8.77 22.81
CA TRP A 115 -28.44 -8.85 21.80
C TRP A 115 -29.01 -8.73 20.40
N ASP A 116 -28.46 -7.83 19.60
CA ASP A 116 -28.82 -7.74 18.18
C ASP A 116 -28.08 -8.81 17.37
N MET A 117 -28.71 -9.97 17.28
CA MET A 117 -28.16 -11.10 16.50
C MET A 117 -28.16 -10.84 15.00
N ASN A 118 -28.99 -9.94 14.50
CA ASN A 118 -29.01 -9.58 13.07
C ASN A 118 -27.81 -8.70 12.72
N GLU A 119 -27.50 -7.74 13.57
CA GLU A 119 -26.31 -6.90 13.41
C GLU A 119 -25.05 -7.75 13.50
N LEU A 120 -24.92 -8.60 14.52
CA LEU A 120 -23.79 -9.52 14.68
C LEU A 120 -23.63 -10.44 13.46
N SER A 121 -24.73 -11.02 12.98
CA SER A 121 -24.70 -11.88 11.79
C SER A 121 -24.27 -11.12 10.53
N SER A 122 -24.74 -9.88 10.35
CA SER A 122 -24.38 -9.07 9.19
C SER A 122 -22.91 -8.65 9.19
N LEU A 123 -22.36 -8.31 10.35
CA LEU A 123 -20.94 -7.97 10.50
C LEU A 123 -20.04 -9.19 10.33
N LEU A 124 -20.42 -10.34 10.89
CA LEU A 124 -19.69 -11.59 10.66
C LEU A 124 -19.66 -11.98 9.19
N LEU A 125 -20.80 -11.84 8.48
CA LEU A 125 -20.90 -12.18 7.06
C LEU A 125 -19.99 -11.35 6.14
N GLN A 126 -19.56 -10.18 6.57
CA GLN A 126 -18.63 -9.36 5.80
C GLN A 126 -17.25 -10.02 5.66
N ASN A 127 -16.78 -10.67 6.71
CA ASN A 127 -15.46 -11.28 6.78
C ASN A 127 -15.51 -12.80 6.70
N ILE A 128 -16.45 -13.43 7.41
CA ILE A 128 -16.59 -14.88 7.53
C ILE A 128 -18.02 -15.25 7.10
N PRO A 129 -18.23 -16.09 6.05
CA PRO A 129 -19.57 -16.44 5.57
C PRO A 129 -20.27 -17.40 6.53
N LEU A 130 -20.40 -17.00 7.79
CA LEU A 130 -21.00 -17.76 8.86
C LEU A 130 -22.46 -17.30 9.05
N ARG A 131 -23.43 -18.13 8.67
CA ARG A 131 -24.85 -17.90 8.95
C ARG A 131 -25.23 -18.67 10.21
N MET A 132 -25.68 -17.91 11.21
CA MET A 132 -26.23 -18.51 12.43
C MET A 132 -27.71 -18.26 12.55
N VAL A 133 -28.44 -19.30 12.88
CA VAL A 133 -29.83 -19.23 13.30
C VAL A 133 -29.90 -19.80 14.71
N LEU A 134 -29.95 -18.95 15.70
CA LEU A 134 -30.18 -19.33 17.10
C LEU A 134 -31.65 -19.19 17.44
N THR A 135 -32.20 -20.18 18.15
CA THR A 135 -33.54 -20.08 18.68
C THR A 135 -33.54 -19.28 20.00
N ASP A 136 -34.64 -18.58 20.31
CA ASP A 136 -34.74 -17.76 21.52
C ASP A 136 -34.50 -18.56 22.81
N GLU A 137 -34.83 -19.87 22.80
CA GLU A 137 -34.54 -20.78 23.90
C GLU A 137 -33.06 -21.07 24.10
N GLN A 138 -32.28 -21.07 23.01
CA GLN A 138 -30.84 -21.24 23.06
C GLN A 138 -30.18 -19.95 23.52
N LEU A 139 -30.68 -18.83 23.03
CA LEU A 139 -30.18 -17.50 23.37
C LEU A 139 -30.31 -17.22 24.88
N SER A 140 -31.47 -17.51 25.48
CA SER A 140 -31.74 -17.27 26.90
C SER A 140 -30.83 -18.05 27.87
N LYS A 141 -30.20 -19.13 27.41
CA LYS A 141 -29.27 -19.98 28.19
C LYS A 141 -27.83 -19.69 27.87
N MET A 142 -27.55 -18.78 26.91
CA MET A 142 -26.22 -18.44 26.48
C MET A 142 -25.60 -17.34 27.34
N ASN A 143 -24.27 -17.41 27.46
CA ASN A 143 -23.43 -16.34 27.96
C ASN A 143 -22.52 -15.89 26.82
N LYS A 144 -22.10 -14.63 26.79
CA LYS A 144 -21.18 -14.04 25.81
C LYS A 144 -19.97 -14.92 25.54
N GLY A 145 -19.36 -15.48 26.61
CA GLY A 145 -18.23 -16.41 26.47
C GLY A 145 -18.54 -17.71 25.72
N LYS A 146 -19.75 -18.28 25.98
CA LYS A 146 -20.20 -19.49 25.25
C LYS A 146 -20.55 -19.17 23.80
N LEU A 147 -21.12 -18.01 23.53
CA LEU A 147 -21.39 -17.53 22.18
C LEU A 147 -20.09 -17.38 21.39
N LYS A 148 -19.08 -16.69 21.96
CA LYS A 148 -17.75 -16.58 21.35
C LYS A 148 -17.14 -17.93 21.03
N GLN A 149 -17.16 -18.84 21.99
CA GLN A 149 -16.59 -20.18 21.79
C GLN A 149 -17.28 -20.93 20.66
N MET A 150 -18.62 -20.93 20.64
CA MET A 150 -19.40 -21.59 19.61
C MET A 150 -19.15 -20.99 18.22
N LEU A 151 -19.07 -19.65 18.13
CA LEU A 151 -18.75 -18.94 16.88
C LEU A 151 -17.34 -19.29 16.39
N LYS A 152 -16.35 -19.30 17.28
CA LYS A 152 -14.98 -19.71 16.96
C LYS A 152 -14.91 -21.11 16.41
N GLU A 153 -15.54 -22.08 17.10
CA GLU A 153 -15.59 -23.47 16.64
C GLU A 153 -16.25 -23.61 15.27
N ALA A 154 -17.34 -22.86 15.05
CA ALA A 154 -18.03 -22.86 13.77
C ALA A 154 -17.17 -22.23 12.65
N ALA A 155 -16.49 -21.13 12.94
CA ALA A 155 -15.60 -20.45 11.99
C ALA A 155 -14.38 -21.30 11.63
N VAL A 156 -13.77 -21.98 12.61
CA VAL A 156 -12.66 -22.91 12.37
C VAL A 156 -13.11 -24.10 11.53
N LYS A 157 -14.27 -24.69 11.83
CA LYS A 157 -14.83 -25.77 10.99
C LYS A 157 -15.10 -25.32 9.56
N LEU A 158 -15.60 -24.10 9.39
CA LEU A 158 -15.81 -23.52 8.05
C LEU A 158 -14.47 -23.37 7.29
N TYR A 159 -13.42 -22.95 7.99
CA TYR A 159 -12.08 -22.87 7.43
C TYR A 159 -11.53 -24.27 7.06
N GLU A 160 -11.73 -25.29 7.89
CA GLU A 160 -11.32 -26.67 7.60
C GLU A 160 -12.09 -27.25 6.40
N MET A 161 -13.39 -26.96 6.29
CA MET A 161 -14.16 -27.31 5.10
C MET A 161 -13.62 -26.60 3.86
N LYS A 162 -13.23 -25.34 4.00
CA LYS A 162 -12.62 -24.58 2.92
C LYS A 162 -11.27 -25.15 2.48
N GLU A 163 -10.45 -25.57 3.43
CA GLU A 163 -9.19 -26.28 3.18
C GLU A 163 -9.41 -27.55 2.39
N ALA A 164 -10.46 -28.31 2.71
CA ALA A 164 -10.81 -29.57 2.02
C ALA A 164 -11.35 -29.38 0.58
N GLU A 165 -11.75 -28.17 0.17
CA GLU A 165 -12.13 -27.86 -1.22
C GLU A 165 -10.93 -27.89 -2.18
N PHE A 166 -9.71 -27.77 -1.67
CA PHE A 166 -8.50 -27.77 -2.47
C PHE A 166 -7.90 -29.16 -2.60
N PRO A 167 -7.32 -29.49 -3.78
CA PRO A 167 -6.80 -30.85 -4.03
C PRO A 167 -5.64 -31.23 -3.11
N ASP A 168 -4.84 -30.23 -2.71
CA ASP A 168 -3.64 -30.42 -1.89
C ASP A 168 -3.59 -29.38 -0.76
N ALA A 169 -3.23 -29.83 0.44
CA ALA A 169 -3.03 -28.94 1.59
C ALA A 169 -1.92 -27.88 1.31
N GLU A 170 -0.89 -28.24 0.53
CA GLU A 170 0.19 -27.33 0.16
C GLU A 170 -0.31 -26.16 -0.70
N THR A 171 -1.21 -26.43 -1.64
CA THR A 171 -1.87 -25.39 -2.43
C THR A 171 -2.58 -24.36 -1.54
N MET A 172 -3.27 -24.83 -0.49
CA MET A 172 -3.92 -23.92 0.46
C MET A 172 -2.88 -23.10 1.23
N ARG A 173 -1.77 -23.69 1.67
CA ARG A 173 -0.66 -22.96 2.33
C ARG A 173 -0.05 -21.90 1.44
N GLU A 174 0.11 -22.18 0.14
CA GLU A 174 0.58 -21.17 -0.82
C GLU A 174 -0.41 -20.00 -0.98
N ILE A 175 -1.71 -20.32 -1.06
CA ILE A 175 -2.75 -19.28 -1.17
C ILE A 175 -2.76 -18.40 0.07
N GLU A 176 -2.68 -18.96 1.26
CA GLU A 176 -2.59 -18.21 2.52
C GLU A 176 -1.38 -17.26 2.51
N ARG A 177 -0.23 -17.78 2.11
CA ARG A 177 1.01 -16.99 2.00
C ARG A 177 0.87 -15.83 1.03
N ILE A 178 0.34 -16.10 -0.17
CA ILE A 178 0.16 -15.08 -1.22
C ILE A 178 -0.81 -13.99 -0.76
N PHE A 179 -1.95 -14.38 -0.17
CA PHE A 179 -2.94 -13.40 0.27
C PHE A 179 -2.42 -12.57 1.43
N LEU A 180 -1.78 -13.20 2.41
CA LEU A 180 -1.21 -12.50 3.55
C LEU A 180 -0.14 -11.50 3.12
N LEU A 181 0.82 -11.91 2.29
CA LEU A 181 1.85 -11.01 1.75
C LEU A 181 1.24 -9.84 0.97
N ARG A 182 0.31 -10.13 0.07
CA ARG A 182 -0.34 -9.10 -0.74
C ARG A 182 -1.10 -8.09 0.11
N THR A 183 -1.78 -8.55 1.14
CA THR A 183 -2.55 -7.69 2.04
C THR A 183 -1.62 -6.86 2.90
N ILE A 184 -0.58 -7.46 3.48
CA ILE A 184 0.45 -6.75 4.25
C ILE A 184 1.07 -5.65 3.39
N ASP A 185 1.56 -5.99 2.19
CA ASP A 185 2.27 -5.04 1.34
C ASP A 185 1.38 -3.83 0.98
N ARG A 186 0.12 -4.08 0.62
CA ARG A 186 -0.83 -3.01 0.28
C ARG A 186 -1.14 -2.12 1.48
N LYS A 187 -1.56 -2.72 2.61
CA LYS A 187 -1.95 -1.96 3.80
C LYS A 187 -0.79 -1.19 4.42
N TRP A 188 0.41 -1.75 4.33
CA TRP A 188 1.61 -1.07 4.77
C TRP A 188 1.93 0.16 3.92
N MET A 189 1.79 0.08 2.60
CA MET A 189 1.97 1.24 1.72
C MET A 189 0.96 2.35 2.02
N ASP A 190 -0.32 1.99 2.14
CA ASP A 190 -1.38 2.93 2.51
C ASP A 190 -1.07 3.60 3.86
N HIS A 191 -0.61 2.82 4.85
CA HIS A 191 -0.27 3.33 6.18
C HIS A 191 0.91 4.30 6.18
N ILE A 192 1.94 4.06 5.36
CA ILE A 192 3.07 5.01 5.22
C ILE A 192 2.55 6.35 4.71
N ASP A 193 1.68 6.35 3.71
CA ASP A 193 1.10 7.57 3.15
C ASP A 193 0.24 8.30 4.20
N ASP A 194 -0.55 7.57 4.99
CA ASP A 194 -1.35 8.12 6.08
C ASP A 194 -0.47 8.74 7.20
N MET A 195 0.64 8.08 7.56
CA MET A 195 1.60 8.61 8.52
C MET A 195 2.30 9.87 8.04
N ASP A 196 2.59 9.97 6.75
CA ASP A 196 3.14 11.20 6.17
C ASP A 196 2.12 12.35 6.19
N GLN A 197 0.84 12.07 5.93
CA GLN A 197 -0.23 13.06 6.06
C GLN A 197 -0.41 13.51 7.51
N LEU A 198 -0.40 12.58 8.46
CA LEU A 198 -0.45 12.88 9.89
C LEU A 198 0.70 13.83 10.29
N ARG A 199 1.93 13.53 9.84
CA ARG A 199 3.11 14.33 10.12
C ARG A 199 3.00 15.77 9.61
N GLN A 200 2.39 15.98 8.44
CA GLN A 200 2.18 17.32 7.88
C GLN A 200 1.17 18.12 8.70
N GLY A 201 0.14 17.47 9.27
CA GLY A 201 -0.92 18.13 10.02
C GLY A 201 -0.66 18.30 11.52
N ILE A 202 0.18 17.46 12.11
CA ILE A 202 0.31 17.34 13.57
C ILE A 202 0.88 18.60 14.23
N GLY A 203 1.67 19.40 13.51
CA GLY A 203 2.23 20.66 14.01
C GLY A 203 1.18 21.66 14.47
N LEU A 204 -0.05 21.59 13.95
CA LEU A 204 -1.17 22.45 14.38
C LEU A 204 -1.61 22.17 15.82
N GLN A 205 -1.33 20.99 16.37
CA GLN A 205 -1.66 20.63 17.75
C GLN A 205 -0.91 21.53 18.79
N ALA A 206 0.22 22.10 18.39
CA ALA A 206 0.96 23.04 19.23
C ALA A 206 0.11 24.27 19.61
N TYR A 207 -0.83 24.71 18.75
CA TYR A 207 -1.77 25.81 19.08
C TYR A 207 -2.73 25.42 20.22
N GLY A 208 -3.03 24.13 20.35
CA GLY A 208 -3.82 23.57 21.44
C GLY A 208 -3.02 23.25 22.70
N GLN A 209 -1.78 23.75 22.83
CA GLN A 209 -0.85 23.50 23.95
C GLN A 209 -0.54 21.99 24.14
N LYS A 210 -0.70 21.18 23.12
CA LYS A 210 -0.31 19.77 23.11
C LYS A 210 1.06 19.63 22.47
N ASP A 211 1.85 18.66 22.97
CA ASP A 211 3.12 18.33 22.35
C ASP A 211 2.88 17.56 21.02
N PRO A 212 3.25 18.13 19.87
CA PRO A 212 3.00 17.49 18.57
C PRO A 212 3.64 16.11 18.43
N LEU A 213 4.79 15.88 19.08
CA LEU A 213 5.47 14.60 19.02
C LEU A 213 4.72 13.51 19.80
N VAL A 214 4.17 13.87 20.96
CA VAL A 214 3.35 12.94 21.76
C VAL A 214 2.07 12.58 21.04
N GLU A 215 1.38 13.59 20.49
CA GLU A 215 0.15 13.36 19.71
C GLU A 215 0.43 12.52 18.44
N TYR A 216 1.57 12.76 17.78
CA TYR A 216 1.99 11.93 16.63
C TYR A 216 2.21 10.47 17.00
N LYS A 217 2.90 10.22 18.14
CA LYS A 217 3.13 8.86 18.65
C LYS A 217 1.80 8.15 18.97
N MET A 218 0.89 8.85 19.64
CA MET A 218 -0.42 8.28 20.02
C MET A 218 -1.26 7.96 18.79
N ALA A 219 -1.44 8.94 17.90
CA ALA A 219 -2.21 8.75 16.68
C ALA A 219 -1.58 7.69 15.77
N GLY A 220 -0.24 7.69 15.62
CA GLY A 220 0.46 6.70 14.83
C GLY A 220 0.33 5.28 15.37
N PHE A 221 0.25 5.10 16.70
CA PHE A 221 -0.02 3.81 17.32
C PHE A 221 -1.45 3.34 17.02
N GLU A 222 -2.45 4.22 17.19
CA GLU A 222 -3.85 3.89 16.87
C GLU A 222 -4.03 3.52 15.38
N MET A 223 -3.40 4.28 14.48
CA MET A 223 -3.44 3.99 13.04
C MET A 223 -2.79 2.65 12.71
N PHE A 224 -1.69 2.30 13.40
CA PHE A 224 -1.02 1.02 13.23
C PHE A 224 -1.89 -0.16 13.70
N ASP A 225 -2.57 -0.01 14.83
CA ASP A 225 -3.51 -1.03 15.32
C ASP A 225 -4.68 -1.23 14.36
N VAL A 226 -5.26 -0.16 13.83
CA VAL A 226 -6.32 -0.22 12.81
C VAL A 226 -5.81 -0.91 11.53
N MET A 227 -4.59 -0.60 11.10
CA MET A 227 -3.99 -1.24 9.94
C MET A 227 -3.79 -2.75 10.17
N THR A 228 -3.28 -3.16 11.32
CA THR A 228 -3.06 -4.59 11.64
C THR A 228 -4.37 -5.36 11.72
N ALA A 229 -5.41 -4.80 12.31
CA ALA A 229 -6.76 -5.36 12.31
C ALA A 229 -7.31 -5.50 10.87
N SER A 230 -7.12 -4.47 10.04
CA SER A 230 -7.56 -4.49 8.64
C SER A 230 -6.81 -5.54 7.80
N ILE A 231 -5.52 -5.81 8.08
CA ILE A 231 -4.76 -6.91 7.45
C ILE A 231 -5.41 -8.26 7.79
N GLN A 232 -5.76 -8.47 9.05
CA GLN A 232 -6.40 -9.72 9.50
C GLN A 232 -7.75 -9.93 8.82
N GLU A 233 -8.64 -8.95 8.89
CA GLU A 233 -9.99 -9.01 8.32
C GLU A 233 -9.95 -9.25 6.81
N GLU A 234 -9.13 -8.51 6.09
CA GLU A 234 -9.05 -8.65 4.64
C GLU A 234 -8.44 -10.00 4.21
N THR A 235 -7.42 -10.48 4.92
CA THR A 235 -6.83 -11.80 4.67
C THR A 235 -7.88 -12.89 4.86
N ILE A 236 -8.63 -12.86 5.95
CA ILE A 236 -9.71 -13.81 6.24
C ILE A 236 -10.78 -13.75 5.15
N ARG A 237 -11.23 -12.55 4.80
CA ARG A 237 -12.23 -12.35 3.75
C ARG A 237 -11.79 -12.95 2.43
N LEU A 238 -10.54 -12.72 2.00
CA LEU A 238 -10.00 -13.29 0.78
C LEU A 238 -9.94 -14.82 0.83
N LEU A 239 -9.51 -15.39 1.96
CA LEU A 239 -9.40 -16.85 2.12
C LEU A 239 -10.76 -17.55 2.04
N PHE A 240 -11.80 -17.00 2.65
CA PHE A 240 -13.14 -17.60 2.58
C PHE A 240 -13.80 -17.45 1.20
N HIS A 241 -13.44 -16.44 0.42
CA HIS A 241 -14.03 -16.19 -0.91
C HIS A 241 -13.26 -16.83 -2.07
N VAL A 242 -12.03 -17.30 -1.84
CA VAL A 242 -11.24 -17.96 -2.88
C VAL A 242 -11.92 -19.27 -3.32
N ARG A 243 -11.91 -19.56 -4.61
CA ARG A 243 -12.43 -20.81 -5.16
C ARG A 243 -11.35 -21.48 -6.02
N PRO A 244 -11.18 -22.78 -5.97
CA PRO A 244 -10.29 -23.49 -6.86
C PRO A 244 -10.79 -23.29 -8.31
N LYS A 245 -9.87 -22.99 -9.24
CA LYS A 245 -10.20 -22.96 -10.67
C LYS A 245 -10.58 -24.38 -11.10
N GLN A 246 -11.83 -24.63 -11.33
CA GLN A 246 -12.24 -25.82 -12.08
C GLN A 246 -11.63 -25.69 -13.47
N LYS A 247 -10.82 -26.68 -13.88
CA LYS A 247 -10.48 -26.85 -15.28
C LYS A 247 -11.80 -27.18 -16.00
N VAL A 248 -12.39 -26.17 -16.60
CA VAL A 248 -13.44 -26.40 -17.60
C VAL A 248 -12.70 -27.03 -18.79
N GLU A 249 -12.65 -28.33 -18.86
CA GLU A 249 -12.33 -29.01 -20.10
C GLU A 249 -13.43 -28.57 -21.05
N ARG A 250 -13.04 -27.71 -22.02
CA ARG A 250 -13.91 -27.44 -23.14
C ARG A 250 -14.06 -28.76 -23.89
N GLU A 251 -15.19 -29.44 -23.70
CA GLU A 251 -15.61 -30.45 -24.65
C GLU A 251 -15.60 -29.77 -26.02
N GLU A 252 -14.82 -30.32 -26.94
CA GLU A 252 -14.86 -29.89 -28.33
C GLU A 252 -16.25 -30.21 -28.88
N VAL A 253 -17.20 -29.28 -28.73
CA VAL A 253 -18.61 -29.41 -29.19
C VAL A 253 -18.69 -29.36 -30.70
N ALA A 254 -17.63 -29.06 -31.40
CA ALA A 254 -17.54 -29.08 -32.85
C ALA A 254 -16.26 -29.80 -33.28
N LYS A 255 -16.38 -31.07 -33.71
CA LYS A 255 -15.42 -31.64 -34.60
C LYS A 255 -15.46 -30.79 -35.89
N VAL A 256 -14.35 -30.21 -36.26
CA VAL A 256 -14.18 -29.51 -37.52
C VAL A 256 -14.43 -30.53 -38.63
N VAL A 257 -15.69 -30.65 -39.07
CA VAL A 257 -16.06 -31.41 -40.25
C VAL A 257 -15.55 -30.62 -41.44
N GLY A 258 -14.34 -31.01 -41.91
CA GLY A 258 -13.76 -30.61 -43.17
C GLY A 258 -13.88 -29.12 -43.51
N THR A 259 -12.85 -28.33 -43.26
CA THR A 259 -12.69 -27.15 -44.09
C THR A 259 -12.50 -27.61 -45.54
N ASN A 260 -13.36 -27.16 -46.49
CA ASN A 260 -13.15 -27.28 -47.93
C ASN A 260 -11.84 -26.56 -48.35
N LYS A 261 -10.71 -27.04 -47.88
CA LYS A 261 -9.37 -26.65 -48.33
C LYS A 261 -8.64 -27.83 -48.92
N GLU A 262 -9.34 -28.57 -49.77
CA GLU A 262 -8.73 -29.22 -50.89
C GLU A 262 -9.05 -28.38 -52.11
N ALA A 263 -8.23 -27.42 -52.36
CA ALA A 263 -7.92 -26.94 -53.70
C ALA A 263 -6.80 -25.90 -53.53
N SER A 264 -5.60 -26.36 -53.80
CA SER A 264 -4.55 -25.57 -54.46
C SER A 264 -4.78 -24.05 -54.42
N SER A 265 -4.43 -23.38 -53.41
CA SER A 265 -4.09 -21.98 -53.51
C SER A 265 -2.71 -21.84 -54.16
N LYS A 266 -2.62 -22.10 -55.44
CA LYS A 266 -1.60 -21.47 -56.26
C LYS A 266 -1.84 -19.98 -56.11
N THR A 267 -0.96 -19.31 -55.43
CA THR A 267 -0.89 -17.86 -55.39
C THR A 267 -0.91 -17.38 -56.84
N VAL A 268 -2.01 -16.75 -57.23
CA VAL A 268 -2.12 -16.10 -58.55
C VAL A 268 -1.11 -14.95 -58.49
N LYS A 269 0.08 -15.19 -59.04
CA LYS A 269 1.03 -14.12 -59.25
C LYS A 269 0.45 -13.25 -60.37
N ASN A 270 0.11 -12.02 -60.03
CA ASN A 270 -0.31 -11.02 -60.99
C ASN A 270 0.88 -10.80 -61.93
N THR A 271 0.77 -11.31 -63.16
CA THR A 271 1.83 -11.27 -64.17
C THR A 271 1.83 -9.95 -64.96
N GLU A 272 0.92 -9.05 -64.65
CA GLU A 272 0.95 -7.70 -65.22
C GLU A 272 2.00 -6.86 -64.52
N LYS A 273 3.08 -6.51 -65.23
CA LYS A 273 4.07 -5.54 -64.79
C LYS A 273 3.39 -4.20 -64.59
N LYS A 274 3.13 -3.79 -63.35
CA LYS A 274 2.73 -2.41 -63.07
C LYS A 274 3.83 -1.47 -63.50
N VAL A 275 3.53 -0.62 -64.49
CA VAL A 275 4.44 0.44 -64.93
C VAL A 275 4.30 1.62 -63.99
N TYR A 276 5.39 1.99 -63.33
CA TYR A 276 5.40 3.12 -62.38
C TYR A 276 5.65 4.43 -63.14
N PRO A 277 5.22 5.59 -62.58
CA PRO A 277 5.32 6.90 -63.25
C PRO A 277 6.71 7.28 -63.78
N ASN A 278 7.76 6.78 -63.18
CA ASN A 278 9.15 7.08 -63.56
C ASN A 278 9.79 6.01 -64.46
N ASP A 279 9.12 4.91 -64.75
CA ASP A 279 9.62 3.86 -65.64
C ASP A 279 9.64 4.31 -67.09
N PRO A 280 10.49 3.74 -67.94
CA PRO A 280 10.47 4.02 -69.37
C PRO A 280 9.12 3.60 -69.96
N CYS A 281 8.56 4.45 -70.79
CA CYS A 281 7.23 4.20 -71.36
C CYS A 281 7.20 2.97 -72.27
N PRO A 282 6.26 2.06 -72.09
CA PRO A 282 6.17 0.84 -72.91
C PRO A 282 5.87 1.08 -74.42
N CYS A 283 5.48 2.31 -74.78
CA CYS A 283 5.29 2.68 -76.20
C CYS A 283 6.61 2.88 -76.99
N GLY A 284 7.77 2.75 -76.35
CA GLY A 284 9.08 2.86 -77.00
C GLY A 284 9.56 4.29 -77.29
N SER A 285 8.89 5.33 -76.72
CA SER A 285 9.23 6.74 -76.96
C SER A 285 10.49 7.25 -76.21
N GLY A 286 11.14 6.42 -75.46
CA GLY A 286 12.32 6.83 -74.60
C GLY A 286 12.00 7.79 -73.48
N LYS A 287 10.77 8.23 -73.31
CA LYS A 287 10.34 9.13 -72.21
C LYS A 287 9.81 8.37 -71.04
N LYS A 288 9.85 8.99 -69.82
CA LYS A 288 9.25 8.43 -68.60
C LYS A 288 7.72 8.31 -68.78
N TYR A 289 7.10 7.24 -68.22
CA TYR A 289 5.67 6.94 -68.39
C TYR A 289 4.77 8.14 -68.07
N LYS A 290 5.03 8.88 -66.98
CA LYS A 290 4.30 10.10 -66.60
C LYS A 290 4.40 11.27 -67.61
N GLN A 291 5.39 11.24 -68.49
CA GLN A 291 5.59 12.28 -69.52
C GLN A 291 5.15 11.86 -70.89
N CYS A 292 4.61 10.65 -71.05
CA CYS A 292 4.14 10.08 -72.31
C CYS A 292 2.72 9.54 -72.13
N CYS A 293 2.52 8.24 -72.15
CA CYS A 293 1.20 7.62 -72.13
C CYS A 293 0.47 7.74 -70.78
N GLY A 294 1.20 7.98 -69.67
CA GLY A 294 0.64 8.22 -68.37
C GLY A 294 0.45 9.68 -68.00
N ARG A 295 0.41 10.60 -68.97
CA ARG A 295 0.28 12.05 -68.74
C ARG A 295 -1.14 12.46 -68.32
N ASN A 296 -2.15 11.65 -68.67
CA ASN A 296 -3.57 11.95 -68.42
C ASN A 296 -4.23 10.93 -67.48
N LEU A 297 -3.44 10.18 -66.72
CA LEU A 297 -3.85 9.35 -65.59
C LEU A 297 -3.41 10.08 -64.30
#